data_b57eeb9e8fc7ec61eff58a3b4b50666f
#
_entry.id   b57eeb9e8fc7ec61eff58a3b4b50666f
#
_cell.length_a   1.000
_cell.length_b   1.000
_cell.length_c   1.000
_cell.angle_alpha   90.00
_cell.angle_beta   90.00
_cell.angle_gamma   90.00
#
_symmetry.space_group_name_H-M   'P 1'
#
loop_
_entity.id
_entity.type
_entity.pdbx_description
1 polymer ?
#
loop_
_entity_poly.entity_id
_entity_poly.type
_entity_poly.pdbx_seq_one_letter_code
_entity_poly.pdbx_strand_id
1 'polypeptide(L)'
;MIHDFNNDSNNAPQEQQLPKVRVAVTHGDTNGVGYELIYKVFGDPAMLELCTPIVYGSAKVGTYHRKAMNLSAPFQIISSAEEAQEGRLNLLSCFDEEVLVEFGKANPEAGHAAFLALERATQDLREGKVDVLVTAPINKSSIQSTNFRFVGHTEYLQDRLGDEETEPLMILFNKLMRVALVTTHVPVSKISEQITQEAIEHKARLLYKSLRRDFCVSAPRIAILGFNPHNGDGGVLGTEEQDVITPAIKQLVEEGIQCFGPYPADGFFGTGQYSRFDGVLAMYHDQGLAPFKALAGDEGVNFTAGLPVVRTSPDHGTAYDIAGKGIASPTSFREAVYAAIDIFRNRQRFDEANANPLPKLYHDRREDERGGHVRTFTPREENVE
;
A
#
# COMPACT_ATOMS: atom_id res chain seq x y z
N MET A 1 21.06 -63.77 16.51
CA MET A 1 20.11 -63.15 15.55
C MET A 1 20.07 -61.67 15.87
N ILE A 2 20.79 -60.88 15.09
CA ILE A 2 20.87 -59.44 15.21
C ILE A 2 19.92 -58.90 14.16
N HIS A 3 18.83 -58.21 14.58
CA HIS A 3 17.90 -57.55 13.66
C HIS A 3 18.46 -56.22 13.23
N ASP A 4 18.77 -56.12 11.94
CA ASP A 4 19.10 -54.89 11.25
C ASP A 4 17.86 -53.96 11.24
N PHE A 5 17.97 -52.81 11.91
CA PHE A 5 17.04 -51.72 11.72
C PHE A 5 17.48 -50.92 10.49
N ASN A 6 16.81 -51.17 9.36
CA ASN A 6 16.93 -50.34 8.17
C ASN A 6 16.40 -48.94 8.47
N ASN A 7 17.27 -48.00 8.25
CA ASN A 7 17.12 -46.57 8.42
C ASN A 7 16.39 -45.97 7.22
N ASP A 8 15.05 -45.98 7.24
CA ASP A 8 14.20 -45.23 6.28
C ASP A 8 13.98 -43.80 6.79
N SER A 9 15.05 -43.01 6.80
CA SER A 9 15.03 -41.57 7.08
C SER A 9 15.40 -40.78 5.84
N ASN A 10 14.46 -40.68 4.87
CA ASN A 10 14.56 -39.67 3.78
C ASN A 10 13.18 -39.37 3.17
N ASN A 11 12.23 -38.96 3.97
CA ASN A 11 11.02 -38.29 3.52
C ASN A 11 10.78 -37.06 4.42
N ALA A 12 11.72 -36.10 4.37
CA ALA A 12 11.38 -34.74 4.77
C ALA A 12 10.35 -34.23 3.72
N PRO A 13 9.21 -33.66 4.14
CA PRO A 13 8.29 -33.06 3.19
C PRO A 13 9.06 -32.01 2.39
N GLN A 14 9.11 -32.14 1.08
CA GLN A 14 9.59 -31.07 0.21
C GLN A 14 8.73 -29.85 0.53
N GLU A 15 9.32 -28.83 1.11
CA GLU A 15 8.67 -27.52 1.21
C GLU A 15 8.25 -27.13 -0.21
N GLN A 16 6.94 -27.17 -0.47
CA GLN A 16 6.41 -26.66 -1.73
C GLN A 16 6.79 -25.19 -1.77
N GLN A 17 7.79 -24.85 -2.56
CA GLN A 17 8.15 -23.46 -2.82
C GLN A 17 6.90 -22.78 -3.39
N LEU A 18 6.35 -21.84 -2.64
CA LEU A 18 5.25 -21.01 -3.13
C LEU A 18 5.70 -20.32 -4.43
N PRO A 19 4.84 -20.26 -5.45
CA PRO A 19 5.19 -19.62 -6.70
C PRO A 19 5.63 -18.17 -6.45
N LYS A 20 6.65 -17.72 -7.17
CA LYS A 20 7.14 -16.35 -7.05
C LYS A 20 6.06 -15.37 -7.48
N VAL A 21 5.89 -14.32 -6.69
CA VAL A 21 4.95 -13.23 -7.01
C VAL A 21 5.42 -12.51 -8.27
N ARG A 22 4.53 -12.36 -9.25
CA ARG A 22 4.76 -11.60 -10.47
C ARG A 22 4.46 -10.14 -10.21
N VAL A 23 5.52 -9.34 -10.18
CA VAL A 23 5.45 -7.92 -9.84
C VAL A 23 5.45 -7.08 -11.12
N ALA A 24 4.30 -6.50 -11.47
CA ALA A 24 4.23 -5.47 -12.50
C ALA A 24 4.90 -4.20 -12.00
N VAL A 25 5.78 -3.62 -12.81
CA VAL A 25 6.50 -2.39 -12.50
C VAL A 25 6.31 -1.38 -13.62
N THR A 26 5.68 -0.24 -13.35
CA THR A 26 5.63 0.86 -14.32
C THR A 26 6.79 1.82 -14.11
N HIS A 27 7.42 2.25 -15.20
CA HIS A 27 8.63 3.07 -15.15
C HIS A 27 8.38 4.53 -14.71
N GLY A 28 7.11 4.96 -14.65
CA GLY A 28 6.77 6.34 -14.32
C GLY A 28 7.15 7.33 -15.41
N ASP A 29 7.57 8.54 -15.03
CA ASP A 29 8.03 9.55 -15.98
C ASP A 29 9.41 9.17 -16.53
N THR A 30 9.56 9.10 -17.88
CA THR A 30 10.81 8.70 -18.54
C THR A 30 11.95 9.69 -18.33
N ASN A 31 11.67 10.93 -17.95
CA ASN A 31 12.65 11.96 -17.67
C ASN A 31 13.04 12.08 -16.20
N GLY A 32 12.39 11.26 -15.34
CA GLY A 32 12.65 11.16 -13.91
C GLY A 32 13.59 9.99 -13.53
N VAL A 33 13.57 9.62 -12.26
CA VAL A 33 14.46 8.59 -11.70
C VAL A 33 13.93 7.15 -11.85
N GLY A 34 12.72 6.93 -12.42
CA GLY A 34 12.05 5.64 -12.39
C GLY A 34 12.87 4.47 -12.92
N TYR A 35 13.44 4.58 -14.13
CA TYR A 35 14.32 3.54 -14.68
C TYR A 35 15.60 3.34 -13.85
N GLU A 36 16.16 4.40 -13.27
CA GLU A 36 17.32 4.29 -12.37
C GLU A 36 16.99 3.42 -11.15
N LEU A 37 15.85 3.66 -10.53
CA LEU A 37 15.39 2.89 -9.38
C LEU A 37 15.16 1.41 -9.73
N ILE A 38 14.51 1.15 -10.87
CA ILE A 38 14.27 -0.19 -11.38
C ILE A 38 15.58 -0.96 -11.55
N TYR A 39 16.56 -0.37 -12.23
CA TYR A 39 17.85 -1.01 -12.43
C TYR A 39 18.62 -1.25 -11.13
N LYS A 40 18.60 -0.28 -10.21
CA LYS A 40 19.29 -0.42 -8.92
C LYS A 40 18.66 -1.47 -8.01
N VAL A 41 17.34 -1.61 -8.04
CA VAL A 41 16.63 -2.61 -7.23
C VAL A 41 16.77 -4.00 -7.83
N PHE A 42 16.43 -4.18 -9.09
CA PHE A 42 16.42 -5.50 -9.73
C PHE A 42 17.77 -5.90 -10.35
N GLY A 43 18.76 -5.03 -10.27
CA GLY A 43 20.17 -5.38 -10.51
C GLY A 43 20.79 -6.23 -9.38
N ASP A 44 20.12 -6.29 -8.23
CA ASP A 44 20.46 -7.18 -7.12
C ASP A 44 19.84 -8.57 -7.38
N PRO A 45 20.65 -9.64 -7.52
CA PRO A 45 20.13 -10.99 -7.76
C PRO A 45 19.15 -11.48 -6.69
N ALA A 46 19.29 -11.05 -5.42
CA ALA A 46 18.38 -11.42 -4.35
C ALA A 46 16.93 -10.98 -4.62
N MET A 47 16.73 -9.86 -5.29
CA MET A 47 15.39 -9.40 -5.69
C MET A 47 14.76 -10.33 -6.73
N LEU A 48 15.56 -10.93 -7.61
CA LEU A 48 15.08 -11.89 -8.63
C LEU A 48 14.82 -13.29 -8.06
N GLU A 49 15.38 -13.59 -6.89
CA GLU A 49 15.03 -14.79 -6.11
C GLU A 49 13.67 -14.61 -5.40
N LEU A 50 13.37 -13.39 -4.98
CA LEU A 50 12.18 -13.06 -4.19
C LEU A 50 10.90 -12.99 -5.04
N CYS A 51 10.99 -12.45 -6.27
CA CYS A 51 9.86 -12.22 -7.16
C CYS A 51 10.25 -12.33 -8.64
N THR A 52 9.24 -12.31 -9.52
CA THR A 52 9.42 -12.20 -10.97
C THR A 52 9.00 -10.81 -11.42
N PRO A 53 9.94 -9.85 -11.56
CA PRO A 53 9.62 -8.50 -12.00
C PRO A 53 9.33 -8.43 -13.49
N ILE A 54 8.28 -7.68 -13.86
CA ILE A 54 7.89 -7.39 -15.24
C ILE A 54 7.76 -5.87 -15.39
N VAL A 55 8.74 -5.26 -16.03
CA VAL A 55 8.75 -3.82 -16.28
C VAL A 55 7.91 -3.53 -17.52
N TYR A 56 6.94 -2.66 -17.37
CA TYR A 56 6.10 -2.13 -18.45
C TYR A 56 6.73 -0.84 -18.96
N GLY A 57 7.19 -0.83 -20.22
CA GLY A 57 7.92 0.35 -20.73
C GLY A 57 8.47 0.16 -22.14
N SER A 58 9.63 0.72 -22.41
CA SER A 58 10.33 0.63 -23.69
C SER A 58 11.76 0.16 -23.52
N ALA A 59 12.15 -0.83 -24.31
CA ALA A 59 13.52 -1.36 -24.34
C ALA A 59 14.54 -0.30 -24.79
N LYS A 60 14.16 0.60 -25.72
CA LYS A 60 15.01 1.70 -26.19
C LYS A 60 15.27 2.70 -25.07
N VAL A 61 14.20 3.17 -24.40
CA VAL A 61 14.29 4.10 -23.27
C VAL A 61 15.09 3.49 -22.12
N GLY A 62 14.78 2.26 -21.73
CA GLY A 62 15.52 1.57 -20.68
C GLY A 62 17.01 1.41 -21.00
N THR A 63 17.33 1.05 -22.26
CA THR A 63 18.73 0.94 -22.69
C THR A 63 19.44 2.29 -22.65
N TYR A 64 18.77 3.40 -23.03
CA TYR A 64 19.30 4.74 -22.93
C TYR A 64 19.66 5.08 -21.47
N HIS A 65 18.73 4.90 -20.53
CA HIS A 65 18.96 5.12 -19.10
C HIS A 65 20.13 4.28 -18.56
N ARG A 66 20.15 2.99 -18.90
CA ARG A 66 21.23 2.08 -18.49
C ARG A 66 22.60 2.56 -18.94
N LYS A 67 22.73 2.98 -20.20
CA LYS A 67 23.99 3.48 -20.77
C LYS A 67 24.40 4.81 -20.18
N ALA A 68 23.45 5.75 -20.06
CA ALA A 68 23.71 7.10 -19.53
C ALA A 68 24.25 7.09 -18.09
N MET A 69 23.82 6.12 -17.28
CA MET A 69 24.21 6.01 -15.88
C MET A 69 25.15 4.83 -15.59
N ASN A 70 25.64 4.15 -16.64
CA ASN A 70 26.53 2.99 -16.53
C ASN A 70 26.00 1.90 -15.57
N LEU A 71 24.69 1.60 -15.66
CA LEU A 71 24.05 0.59 -14.83
C LEU A 71 24.19 -0.82 -15.42
N SER A 72 24.27 -1.83 -14.57
CA SER A 72 24.27 -3.26 -14.92
C SER A 72 22.83 -3.78 -15.06
N ALA A 73 22.66 -5.06 -15.38
CA ALA A 73 21.41 -5.78 -15.54
C ALA A 73 20.66 -5.47 -16.85
N PRO A 74 20.84 -6.27 -17.90
CA PRO A 74 20.06 -6.16 -19.13
C PRO A 74 18.62 -6.63 -18.90
N PHE A 75 17.67 -6.03 -19.62
CA PHE A 75 16.32 -6.54 -19.68
C PHE A 75 16.22 -7.81 -20.53
N GLN A 76 15.43 -8.78 -20.06
CA GLN A 76 14.87 -9.84 -20.87
C GLN A 76 13.59 -9.30 -21.54
N ILE A 77 13.63 -9.10 -22.87
CA ILE A 77 12.47 -8.59 -23.60
C ILE A 77 11.46 -9.71 -23.79
N ILE A 78 10.20 -9.44 -23.50
CA ILE A 78 9.06 -10.35 -23.62
C ILE A 78 7.92 -9.67 -24.39
N SER A 79 7.04 -10.46 -25.00
CA SER A 79 5.88 -9.97 -25.76
C SER A 79 4.60 -9.99 -24.95
N SER A 80 4.53 -10.84 -23.92
CA SER A 80 3.40 -10.92 -23.00
C SER A 80 3.88 -11.22 -21.57
N ALA A 81 3.05 -10.89 -20.56
CA ALA A 81 3.41 -11.10 -19.15
C ALA A 81 3.57 -12.59 -18.80
N GLU A 82 2.89 -13.48 -19.53
CA GLU A 82 2.97 -14.93 -19.37
C GLU A 82 4.34 -15.52 -19.79
N GLU A 83 5.08 -14.79 -20.66
CA GLU A 83 6.44 -15.18 -21.10
C GLU A 83 7.52 -14.80 -20.07
N ALA A 84 7.15 -14.17 -18.94
CA ALA A 84 8.11 -13.72 -17.96
C ALA A 84 8.92 -14.87 -17.39
N GLN A 85 10.24 -14.70 -17.38
CA GLN A 85 11.19 -15.69 -16.89
C GLN A 85 11.59 -15.37 -15.45
N GLU A 86 11.52 -16.36 -14.59
CA GLU A 86 12.04 -16.26 -13.24
C GLU A 86 13.57 -16.05 -13.23
N GLY A 87 14.07 -15.32 -12.24
CA GLY A 87 15.49 -14.99 -12.15
C GLY A 87 15.97 -13.98 -13.20
N ARG A 88 15.05 -13.34 -13.95
CA ARG A 88 15.34 -12.32 -14.96
C ARG A 88 14.58 -11.04 -14.69
N LEU A 89 15.17 -9.91 -15.05
CA LEU A 89 14.50 -8.63 -15.13
C LEU A 89 13.78 -8.54 -16.46
N ASN A 90 12.48 -8.86 -16.48
CA ASN A 90 11.69 -8.88 -17.71
C ASN A 90 11.23 -7.46 -18.08
N LEU A 91 11.11 -7.18 -19.37
CA LEU A 91 10.52 -5.95 -19.90
C LEU A 91 9.53 -6.27 -21.01
N LEU A 92 8.30 -5.81 -20.82
CA LEU A 92 7.22 -5.85 -21.81
C LEU A 92 7.14 -4.47 -22.48
N SER A 93 7.35 -4.43 -23.81
CA SER A 93 7.25 -3.19 -24.57
C SER A 93 5.79 -2.74 -24.69
N CYS A 94 5.48 -1.54 -24.21
CA CYS A 94 4.14 -0.97 -24.19
C CYS A 94 3.90 0.02 -25.33
N PHE A 95 4.96 0.49 -25.97
CA PHE A 95 4.92 1.46 -27.06
C PHE A 95 6.17 1.34 -27.95
N ASP A 96 5.99 1.57 -29.25
CA ASP A 96 7.06 1.52 -30.27
C ASP A 96 7.57 2.91 -30.67
N GLU A 97 6.89 3.97 -30.22
CA GLU A 97 7.23 5.35 -30.52
C GLU A 97 8.61 5.72 -29.97
N GLU A 98 9.31 6.59 -30.68
CA GLU A 98 10.57 7.15 -30.19
C GLU A 98 10.28 8.22 -29.15
N VAL A 99 10.51 7.89 -27.88
CA VAL A 99 10.44 8.83 -26.77
C VAL A 99 11.80 9.45 -26.54
N LEU A 100 11.89 10.76 -26.72
CA LEU A 100 13.10 11.52 -26.43
C LEU A 100 13.24 11.68 -24.91
N VAL A 101 14.30 11.11 -24.34
CA VAL A 101 14.61 11.27 -22.92
C VAL A 101 15.36 12.57 -22.69
N GLU A 102 14.77 13.46 -21.90
CA GLU A 102 15.37 14.72 -21.45
C GLU A 102 15.36 14.75 -19.92
N PHE A 103 16.43 14.24 -19.32
CA PHE A 103 16.54 14.17 -17.86
C PHE A 103 16.19 15.48 -17.16
N GLY A 104 15.31 15.40 -16.15
CA GLY A 104 14.95 16.54 -15.31
C GLY A 104 13.96 17.52 -15.95
N LYS A 105 13.38 17.19 -17.11
CA LYS A 105 12.41 18.06 -17.78
C LYS A 105 11.05 17.39 -17.90
N ALA A 106 10.02 18.09 -17.46
CA ALA A 106 8.64 17.67 -17.70
C ALA A 106 8.28 17.91 -19.17
N ASN A 107 7.78 16.87 -19.86
CA ASN A 107 7.21 17.01 -21.20
C ASN A 107 6.02 16.07 -21.42
N PRO A 108 5.11 16.36 -22.36
CA PRO A 108 3.94 15.53 -22.62
C PRO A 108 4.26 14.12 -23.14
N GLU A 109 5.39 13.94 -23.84
CA GLU A 109 5.80 12.65 -24.39
C GLU A 109 6.18 11.67 -23.29
N ALA A 110 6.94 12.13 -22.27
CA ALA A 110 7.24 11.35 -21.08
C ALA A 110 5.97 10.98 -20.28
N GLY A 111 5.03 11.91 -20.18
CA GLY A 111 3.72 11.67 -19.56
C GLY A 111 2.89 10.65 -20.33
N HIS A 112 2.87 10.71 -21.66
CA HIS A 112 2.16 9.74 -22.50
C HIS A 112 2.77 8.35 -22.38
N ALA A 113 4.09 8.23 -22.42
CA ALA A 113 4.77 6.95 -22.20
C ALA A 113 4.46 6.33 -20.83
N ALA A 114 4.42 7.17 -19.78
CA ALA A 114 4.03 6.74 -18.45
C ALA A 114 2.58 6.22 -18.39
N PHE A 115 1.67 6.89 -19.11
CA PHE A 115 0.28 6.46 -19.22
C PHE A 115 0.16 5.09 -19.92
N LEU A 116 0.81 4.91 -21.08
CA LEU A 116 0.76 3.65 -21.83
C LEU A 116 1.28 2.46 -21.00
N ALA A 117 2.37 2.68 -20.25
CA ALA A 117 2.91 1.68 -19.35
C ALA A 117 1.94 1.34 -18.20
N LEU A 118 1.29 2.36 -17.61
CA LEU A 118 0.31 2.19 -16.54
C LEU A 118 -0.95 1.46 -17.04
N GLU A 119 -1.47 1.86 -18.21
CA GLU A 119 -2.67 1.25 -18.80
C GLU A 119 -2.46 -0.23 -19.10
N ARG A 120 -1.32 -0.58 -19.71
CA ARG A 120 -0.99 -1.97 -20.01
C ARG A 120 -0.79 -2.80 -18.74
N ALA A 121 -0.07 -2.29 -17.75
CA ALA A 121 0.11 -2.98 -16.47
C ALA A 121 -1.23 -3.18 -15.74
N THR A 122 -2.12 -2.19 -15.78
CA THR A 122 -3.45 -2.26 -15.18
C THR A 122 -4.33 -3.31 -15.87
N GLN A 123 -4.23 -3.43 -17.19
CA GLN A 123 -4.93 -4.47 -17.95
C GLN A 123 -4.45 -5.87 -17.55
N ASP A 124 -3.14 -6.10 -17.56
CA ASP A 124 -2.56 -7.40 -17.21
C ASP A 124 -2.83 -7.77 -15.72
N LEU A 125 -2.89 -6.77 -14.82
CA LEU A 125 -3.29 -6.96 -13.42
C LEU A 125 -4.77 -7.36 -13.30
N ARG A 126 -5.67 -6.74 -14.07
CA ARG A 126 -7.09 -7.10 -14.13
C ARG A 126 -7.30 -8.53 -14.64
N GLU A 127 -6.50 -8.93 -15.61
CA GLU A 127 -6.56 -10.26 -16.23
C GLU A 127 -5.84 -11.34 -15.39
N GLY A 128 -5.24 -10.98 -14.25
CA GLY A 128 -4.52 -11.93 -13.38
C GLY A 128 -3.19 -12.46 -13.97
N LYS A 129 -2.65 -11.80 -14.98
CA LYS A 129 -1.35 -12.12 -15.58
C LYS A 129 -0.19 -11.71 -14.70
N VAL A 130 -0.43 -10.73 -13.81
CA VAL A 130 0.48 -10.27 -12.77
C VAL A 130 -0.27 -10.19 -11.44
N ASP A 131 0.46 -10.28 -10.34
CA ASP A 131 -0.14 -10.44 -9.01
C ASP A 131 -0.25 -9.11 -8.26
N VAL A 132 0.71 -8.21 -8.46
CA VAL A 132 0.80 -6.89 -7.80
C VAL A 132 1.36 -5.83 -8.74
N LEU A 133 1.11 -4.56 -8.41
CA LEU A 133 1.61 -3.40 -9.15
C LEU A 133 2.49 -2.52 -8.25
N VAL A 134 3.71 -2.24 -8.71
CA VAL A 134 4.59 -1.22 -8.13
C VAL A 134 4.78 -0.11 -9.15
N THR A 135 4.42 1.13 -8.78
CA THR A 135 4.50 2.25 -9.72
C THR A 135 5.66 3.17 -9.38
N ALA A 136 6.55 3.43 -10.34
CA ALA A 136 7.50 4.53 -10.21
C ALA A 136 6.77 5.88 -10.36
N PRO A 137 7.38 6.98 -9.87
CA PRO A 137 6.74 8.30 -9.83
C PRO A 137 6.40 8.86 -11.21
N ILE A 138 5.23 9.49 -11.32
CA ILE A 138 4.78 10.24 -12.50
C ILE A 138 4.81 11.74 -12.24
N ASN A 139 4.92 12.50 -13.31
CA ASN A 139 4.64 13.93 -13.27
C ASN A 139 3.14 14.15 -13.54
N LYS A 140 2.42 14.69 -12.55
CA LYS A 140 0.96 14.86 -12.62
C LYS A 140 0.50 15.82 -13.74
N SER A 141 1.30 16.80 -14.14
CA SER A 141 0.95 17.70 -15.24
C SER A 141 1.25 17.09 -16.61
N SER A 142 2.37 16.38 -16.76
CA SER A 142 2.77 15.76 -18.02
C SER A 142 1.90 14.61 -18.46
N ILE A 143 1.36 13.82 -17.50
CA ILE A 143 0.52 12.65 -17.79
C ILE A 143 -0.91 13.03 -18.20
N GLN A 144 -1.36 14.27 -17.90
CA GLN A 144 -2.71 14.72 -18.27
C GLN A 144 -2.88 14.69 -19.78
N SER A 145 -3.93 14.03 -20.24
CA SER A 145 -4.27 13.87 -21.65
C SER A 145 -5.76 13.63 -21.82
N THR A 146 -6.21 13.43 -23.05
CA THR A 146 -7.61 13.04 -23.33
C THR A 146 -7.98 11.73 -22.63
N ASN A 147 -7.00 10.82 -22.46
CA ASN A 147 -7.19 9.48 -21.93
C ASN A 147 -6.85 9.38 -20.44
N PHE A 148 -6.17 10.39 -19.86
CA PHE A 148 -5.83 10.43 -18.44
C PHE A 148 -6.24 11.78 -17.85
N ARG A 149 -7.40 11.81 -17.16
CA ARG A 149 -7.99 12.99 -16.50
C ARG A 149 -8.13 12.79 -15.00
N PHE A 150 -7.19 12.05 -14.40
CA PHE A 150 -7.20 11.71 -12.99
C PHE A 150 -6.17 12.54 -12.20
N VAL A 151 -6.38 12.72 -10.93
CA VAL A 151 -5.44 13.43 -10.04
C VAL A 151 -4.12 12.66 -9.90
N GLY A 152 -4.21 11.33 -9.97
CA GLY A 152 -3.04 10.46 -9.87
C GLY A 152 -3.36 8.97 -10.08
N HIS A 153 -2.44 8.12 -9.70
CA HIS A 153 -2.58 6.67 -9.82
C HIS A 153 -3.79 6.10 -9.05
N THR A 154 -4.07 6.64 -7.87
CA THR A 154 -5.13 6.13 -6.99
C THR A 154 -6.50 6.22 -7.66
N GLU A 155 -6.86 7.40 -8.14
CA GLU A 155 -8.13 7.65 -8.78
C GLU A 155 -8.24 6.90 -10.11
N TYR A 156 -7.15 6.81 -10.87
CA TYR A 156 -7.08 6.01 -12.09
C TYR A 156 -7.35 4.53 -11.82
N LEU A 157 -6.68 3.95 -10.82
CA LEU A 157 -6.83 2.52 -10.51
C LEU A 157 -8.19 2.22 -9.90
N GLN A 158 -8.77 3.14 -9.13
CA GLN A 158 -10.13 3.02 -8.63
C GLN A 158 -11.13 2.95 -9.78
N ASP A 159 -11.02 3.85 -10.77
CA ASP A 159 -11.89 3.88 -11.96
C ASP A 159 -11.76 2.60 -12.81
N ARG A 160 -10.53 2.09 -12.96
CA ARG A 160 -10.25 0.96 -13.85
C ARG A 160 -10.47 -0.40 -13.24
N LEU A 161 -10.28 -0.56 -11.93
CA LEU A 161 -10.25 -1.84 -11.24
C LEU A 161 -11.25 -1.95 -10.09
N GLY A 162 -11.75 -0.84 -9.61
CA GLY A 162 -12.74 -0.78 -8.55
C GLY A 162 -14.17 -0.96 -9.04
N ASP A 163 -15.07 -1.01 -8.08
CA ASP A 163 -16.51 -0.98 -8.22
C ASP A 163 -17.09 0.20 -7.41
N GLU A 164 -18.42 0.28 -7.32
CA GLU A 164 -19.11 1.35 -6.59
C GLU A 164 -18.82 1.34 -5.08
N GLU A 165 -18.42 0.19 -4.53
CA GLU A 165 -18.06 0.03 -3.11
C GLU A 165 -16.57 0.23 -2.84
N THR A 166 -15.77 0.41 -3.88
CA THR A 166 -14.33 0.56 -3.76
C THR A 166 -13.96 1.96 -3.28
N GLU A 167 -13.40 2.04 -2.08
CA GLU A 167 -12.97 3.30 -1.48
C GLU A 167 -11.48 3.25 -1.11
N PRO A 168 -10.65 3.94 -1.88
CA PRO A 168 -9.23 3.94 -1.62
C PRO A 168 -8.87 4.76 -0.39
N LEU A 169 -7.90 4.25 0.36
CA LEU A 169 -7.25 4.94 1.47
C LEU A 169 -5.74 4.97 1.23
N MET A 170 -5.17 6.16 1.16
CA MET A 170 -3.72 6.32 1.13
C MET A 170 -3.13 6.06 2.51
N ILE A 171 -2.19 5.13 2.59
CA ILE A 171 -1.42 4.83 3.80
C ILE A 171 0.06 5.02 3.46
N LEU A 172 0.72 5.99 4.09
CA LEU A 172 2.17 6.08 4.10
C LEU A 172 2.71 5.28 5.26
N PHE A 173 3.69 4.42 5.00
CA PHE A 173 4.22 3.60 6.07
C PHE A 173 5.70 3.25 5.88
N ASN A 174 6.31 2.87 6.97
CA ASN A 174 7.62 2.23 7.08
C ASN A 174 7.63 1.28 8.29
N LYS A 175 8.80 0.87 8.75
CA LYS A 175 8.94 0.00 9.93
C LYS A 175 8.50 0.67 11.24
N LEU A 176 8.51 2.01 11.31
CA LEU A 176 8.18 2.75 12.52
C LEU A 176 6.69 3.00 12.71
N MET A 177 5.97 3.33 11.63
CA MET A 177 4.57 3.74 11.72
C MET A 177 3.82 3.57 10.40
N ARG A 178 2.48 3.59 10.48
CA ARG A 178 1.55 3.65 9.35
C ARG A 178 0.63 4.83 9.55
N VAL A 179 0.61 5.75 8.59
CA VAL A 179 -0.15 6.99 8.67
C VAL A 179 -1.17 7.06 7.55
N ALA A 180 -2.43 7.20 7.93
CA ALA A 180 -3.54 7.50 7.03
C ALA A 180 -4.12 8.88 7.34
N LEU A 181 -4.90 9.43 6.43
CA LEU A 181 -5.41 10.80 6.48
C LEU A 181 -6.94 10.82 6.35
N VAL A 182 -7.60 11.68 7.11
CA VAL A 182 -9.02 11.98 6.91
C VAL A 182 -9.18 12.80 5.63
N THR A 183 -8.39 13.86 5.48
CA THR A 183 -8.36 14.70 4.28
C THR A 183 -6.99 14.67 3.61
N THR A 184 -6.95 14.66 2.26
CA THR A 184 -5.70 14.60 1.50
C THR A 184 -5.41 15.91 0.76
N HIS A 185 -5.91 16.08 -0.44
CA HIS A 185 -5.60 17.21 -1.33
C HIS A 185 -6.64 18.33 -1.21
N VAL A 186 -6.82 18.83 -0.01
CA VAL A 186 -7.76 19.92 0.32
C VAL A 186 -6.99 21.19 0.67
N PRO A 187 -7.36 22.37 0.16
CA PRO A 187 -6.76 23.63 0.60
C PRO A 187 -6.89 23.80 2.12
N VAL A 188 -5.84 24.30 2.77
CA VAL A 188 -5.81 24.46 4.24
C VAL A 188 -7.03 25.21 4.78
N SER A 189 -7.49 26.26 4.05
CA SER A 189 -8.67 27.05 4.42
C SER A 189 -10.00 26.28 4.40
N LYS A 190 -10.00 25.06 3.84
CA LYS A 190 -11.19 24.22 3.67
C LYS A 190 -11.14 22.93 4.47
N ILE A 191 -10.09 22.69 5.23
CA ILE A 191 -9.92 21.44 5.96
C ILE A 191 -11.00 21.25 7.01
N SER A 192 -11.28 22.28 7.82
CA SER A 192 -12.28 22.20 8.91
C SER A 192 -13.67 21.81 8.42
N GLU A 193 -14.06 22.24 7.21
CA GLU A 193 -15.33 21.88 6.59
C GLU A 193 -15.44 20.38 6.25
N GLN A 194 -14.29 19.69 6.14
CA GLN A 194 -14.20 18.28 5.77
C GLN A 194 -14.02 17.36 6.99
N ILE A 195 -13.70 17.91 8.16
CA ILE A 195 -13.54 17.14 9.38
C ILE A 195 -14.91 16.94 10.02
N THR A 196 -15.56 15.84 9.64
CA THR A 196 -16.85 15.44 10.20
C THR A 196 -16.72 14.11 10.94
N GLN A 197 -17.68 13.81 11.82
CA GLN A 197 -17.71 12.55 12.55
C GLN A 197 -17.72 11.37 11.56
N GLU A 198 -18.58 11.44 10.54
CA GLU A 198 -18.73 10.40 9.52
C GLU A 198 -17.43 10.18 8.73
N ALA A 199 -16.72 11.26 8.37
CA ALA A 199 -15.47 11.17 7.64
C ALA A 199 -14.37 10.48 8.47
N ILE A 200 -14.27 10.82 9.74
CA ILE A 200 -13.30 10.20 10.68
C ILE A 200 -13.61 8.73 10.86
N GLU A 201 -14.86 8.40 11.18
CA GLU A 201 -15.30 7.03 11.39
C GLU A 201 -15.07 6.17 10.14
N HIS A 202 -15.43 6.70 8.99
CA HIS A 202 -15.26 6.03 7.72
C HIS A 202 -13.78 5.72 7.42
N LYS A 203 -12.90 6.72 7.52
CA LYS A 203 -11.45 6.50 7.29
C LYS A 203 -10.82 5.60 8.35
N ALA A 204 -11.26 5.67 9.60
CA ALA A 204 -10.81 4.76 10.65
C ALA A 204 -11.21 3.31 10.36
N ARG A 205 -12.43 3.05 9.88
CA ARG A 205 -12.88 1.69 9.49
C ARG A 205 -12.09 1.15 8.30
N LEU A 206 -11.78 1.98 7.30
CA LEU A 206 -10.93 1.59 6.18
C LEU A 206 -9.50 1.25 6.66
N LEU A 207 -8.92 2.09 7.51
CA LEU A 207 -7.61 1.82 8.11
C LEU A 207 -7.62 0.53 8.93
N TYR A 208 -8.63 0.32 9.77
CA TYR A 208 -8.78 -0.91 10.56
C TYR A 208 -8.86 -2.17 9.70
N LYS A 209 -9.66 -2.13 8.61
CA LYS A 209 -9.76 -3.25 7.66
C LYS A 209 -8.42 -3.55 7.02
N SER A 210 -7.69 -2.50 6.58
CA SER A 210 -6.37 -2.64 5.97
C SER A 210 -5.33 -3.17 6.95
N LEU A 211 -5.28 -2.67 8.19
CA LEU A 211 -4.36 -3.18 9.21
C LEU A 211 -4.56 -4.67 9.46
N ARG A 212 -5.79 -5.15 9.43
CA ARG A 212 -6.09 -6.58 9.61
C ARG A 212 -5.74 -7.42 8.39
N ARG A 213 -6.18 -7.01 7.21
CA ARG A 213 -6.08 -7.79 5.99
C ARG A 213 -4.72 -7.64 5.30
N ASP A 214 -4.24 -6.39 5.17
CA ASP A 214 -3.03 -6.06 4.43
C ASP A 214 -1.76 -6.21 5.27
N PHE A 215 -1.86 -5.90 6.58
CA PHE A 215 -0.72 -5.93 7.51
C PHE A 215 -0.79 -7.06 8.54
N CYS A 216 -1.80 -7.93 8.48
CA CYS A 216 -1.99 -9.09 9.40
C CYS A 216 -1.98 -8.74 10.89
N VAL A 217 -2.43 -7.53 11.26
CA VAL A 217 -2.56 -7.15 12.68
C VAL A 217 -3.91 -7.65 13.20
N SER A 218 -3.90 -8.61 14.12
CA SER A 218 -5.14 -9.27 14.61
C SER A 218 -6.05 -8.33 15.40
N ALA A 219 -5.49 -7.43 16.21
CA ALA A 219 -6.20 -6.48 17.06
C ALA A 219 -5.60 -5.08 16.94
N PRO A 220 -5.82 -4.37 15.82
CA PRO A 220 -5.18 -3.10 15.55
C PRO A 220 -5.52 -2.03 16.58
N ARG A 221 -4.50 -1.30 17.02
CA ARG A 221 -4.61 -0.10 17.85
C ARG A 221 -4.37 1.12 16.98
N ILE A 222 -5.40 1.97 16.85
CA ILE A 222 -5.37 3.17 16.00
C ILE A 222 -5.31 4.42 16.87
N ALA A 223 -4.27 5.25 16.67
CA ALA A 223 -4.22 6.58 17.23
C ALA A 223 -4.96 7.56 16.32
N ILE A 224 -5.86 8.36 16.87
CA ILE A 224 -6.55 9.44 16.18
C ILE A 224 -5.96 10.76 16.70
N LEU A 225 -5.44 11.58 15.78
CA LEU A 225 -4.88 12.88 16.14
C LEU A 225 -6.00 13.91 16.35
N GLY A 226 -5.75 14.91 17.16
CA GLY A 226 -6.59 16.09 17.25
C GLY A 226 -6.47 16.95 15.99
N PHE A 227 -7.39 17.89 15.82
CA PHE A 227 -7.37 18.83 14.70
C PHE A 227 -6.63 20.12 15.08
N ASN A 228 -6.98 20.65 16.25
CA ASN A 228 -6.46 21.92 16.73
C ASN A 228 -5.16 21.75 17.57
N PRO A 229 -4.34 22.81 17.71
CA PRO A 229 -3.25 22.81 18.65
C PRO A 229 -3.73 22.46 20.07
N HIS A 230 -2.94 21.65 20.80
CA HIS A 230 -3.26 21.21 22.18
C HIS A 230 -4.65 20.58 22.34
N ASN A 231 -5.17 19.93 21.27
CA ASN A 231 -6.53 19.37 21.27
C ASN A 231 -7.63 20.37 21.59
N GLY A 232 -7.51 21.61 21.08
CA GLY A 232 -8.47 22.67 21.29
C GLY A 232 -8.44 23.32 22.67
N ASP A 233 -7.56 22.87 23.59
CA ASP A 233 -7.39 23.40 24.96
C ASP A 233 -8.72 23.63 25.69
N GLY A 234 -9.54 22.57 25.74
CA GLY A 234 -10.85 22.63 26.38
C GLY A 234 -11.89 23.49 25.65
N GLY A 235 -11.69 23.80 24.37
CA GLY A 235 -12.57 24.63 23.54
C GLY A 235 -12.08 26.07 23.35
N VAL A 236 -10.93 26.44 23.95
CA VAL A 236 -10.35 27.79 23.78
C VAL A 236 -9.78 27.98 22.37
N LEU A 237 -9.24 26.93 21.76
CA LEU A 237 -8.60 26.98 20.45
C LEU A 237 -9.41 26.25 19.37
N GLY A 238 -10.68 25.96 19.63
CA GLY A 238 -11.59 25.22 18.76
C GLY A 238 -12.31 24.11 19.51
N THR A 239 -13.44 23.65 18.99
CA THR A 239 -14.29 22.65 19.65
C THR A 239 -14.40 21.35 18.89
N GLU A 240 -13.71 21.21 17.75
CA GLU A 240 -13.79 20.04 16.85
C GLU A 240 -13.40 18.75 17.58
N GLU A 241 -12.49 18.81 18.55
CA GLU A 241 -12.12 17.65 19.37
C GLU A 241 -13.29 17.15 20.22
N GLN A 242 -14.07 18.09 20.80
CA GLN A 242 -15.20 17.77 21.67
C GLN A 242 -16.44 17.41 20.88
N ASP A 243 -16.72 18.18 19.80
CA ASP A 243 -17.98 18.10 19.07
C ASP A 243 -17.95 17.05 17.95
N VAL A 244 -16.76 16.68 17.44
CA VAL A 244 -16.60 15.81 16.28
C VAL A 244 -15.71 14.61 16.56
N ILE A 245 -14.45 14.83 16.99
CA ILE A 245 -13.44 13.74 17.04
C ILE A 245 -13.73 12.78 18.19
N THR A 246 -14.03 13.30 19.40
CA THR A 246 -14.35 12.46 20.55
C THR A 246 -15.61 11.62 20.35
N PRO A 247 -16.72 12.14 19.81
CA PRO A 247 -17.88 11.34 19.42
C PRO A 247 -17.54 10.23 18.42
N ALA A 248 -16.75 10.53 17.38
CA ALA A 248 -16.29 9.53 16.40
C ALA A 248 -15.48 8.40 17.06
N ILE A 249 -14.56 8.73 17.95
CA ILE A 249 -13.78 7.73 18.70
C ILE A 249 -14.70 6.84 19.55
N LYS A 250 -15.67 7.40 20.25
CA LYS A 250 -16.62 6.65 21.07
C LYS A 250 -17.43 5.65 20.20
N GLN A 251 -17.96 6.11 19.08
CA GLN A 251 -18.70 5.26 18.15
C GLN A 251 -17.85 4.09 17.65
N LEU A 252 -16.59 4.35 17.24
CA LEU A 252 -15.67 3.32 16.77
C LEU A 252 -15.34 2.28 17.88
N VAL A 253 -15.18 2.74 19.12
CA VAL A 253 -14.93 1.85 20.26
C VAL A 253 -16.15 0.97 20.56
N GLU A 254 -17.37 1.51 20.46
CA GLU A 254 -18.62 0.74 20.59
C GLU A 254 -18.75 -0.33 19.49
N GLU A 255 -18.21 -0.09 18.30
CA GLU A 255 -18.12 -1.08 17.22
C GLU A 255 -17.01 -2.12 17.45
N GLY A 256 -16.22 -1.99 18.52
CA GLY A 256 -15.12 -2.90 18.84
C GLY A 256 -13.79 -2.57 18.13
N ILE A 257 -13.67 -1.38 17.54
CA ILE A 257 -12.42 -0.89 16.95
C ILE A 257 -11.62 -0.16 18.01
N GLN A 258 -10.39 -0.60 18.27
CA GLN A 258 -9.52 0.00 19.28
C GLN A 258 -8.94 1.34 18.79
N CYS A 259 -9.72 2.41 18.95
CA CYS A 259 -9.32 3.79 18.66
C CYS A 259 -9.01 4.56 19.95
N PHE A 260 -7.94 5.34 19.92
CA PHE A 260 -7.44 6.09 21.06
C PHE A 260 -7.15 7.53 20.65
N GLY A 261 -7.43 8.48 21.53
CA GLY A 261 -7.19 9.90 21.26
C GLY A 261 -8.36 10.77 21.78
N PRO A 262 -8.52 12.00 21.25
CA PRO A 262 -7.60 12.64 20.31
C PRO A 262 -6.23 12.95 20.94
N TYR A 263 -5.15 12.85 20.15
CA TYR A 263 -3.80 13.18 20.59
C TYR A 263 -3.33 14.48 19.94
N PRO A 264 -2.72 15.43 20.69
CA PRO A 264 -2.07 16.59 20.08
C PRO A 264 -0.88 16.13 19.23
N ALA A 265 -0.86 16.54 17.96
CA ALA A 265 0.07 15.97 16.96
C ALA A 265 1.54 16.21 17.32
N ASP A 266 1.89 17.41 17.79
CA ASP A 266 3.26 17.77 18.20
C ASP A 266 3.78 16.88 19.32
N GLY A 267 3.01 16.72 20.40
CA GLY A 267 3.34 15.85 21.51
C GLY A 267 3.38 14.38 21.13
N PHE A 268 2.45 13.95 20.28
CA PHE A 268 2.36 12.55 19.82
C PHE A 268 3.62 12.13 19.03
N PHE A 269 4.02 12.92 18.06
CA PHE A 269 5.23 12.63 17.28
C PHE A 269 6.50 12.94 18.05
N GLY A 270 6.55 14.07 18.77
CA GLY A 270 7.73 14.51 19.51
C GLY A 270 8.15 13.59 20.64
N THR A 271 7.22 12.84 21.24
CA THR A 271 7.51 11.87 22.31
C THR A 271 7.58 10.42 21.82
N GLY A 272 7.45 10.17 20.52
CA GLY A 272 7.52 8.83 19.96
C GLY A 272 6.34 7.92 20.28
N GLN A 273 5.17 8.48 20.64
CA GLN A 273 3.98 7.71 20.99
C GLN A 273 3.48 6.84 19.83
N TYR A 274 3.77 7.20 18.59
CA TYR A 274 3.41 6.42 17.40
C TYR A 274 3.88 4.96 17.47
N SER A 275 4.97 4.68 18.19
CA SER A 275 5.48 3.30 18.35
C SER A 275 4.55 2.37 19.16
N ARG A 276 3.53 2.91 19.81
CA ARG A 276 2.55 2.16 20.61
C ARG A 276 1.30 1.78 19.80
N PHE A 277 1.22 2.21 18.55
CA PHE A 277 0.05 2.05 17.69
C PHE A 277 0.41 1.36 16.39
N ASP A 278 -0.55 0.65 15.84
CA ASP A 278 -0.41 -0.05 14.56
C ASP A 278 -0.75 0.85 13.38
N GLY A 279 -1.57 1.87 13.62
CA GLY A 279 -1.93 2.89 12.65
C GLY A 279 -2.20 4.24 13.31
N VAL A 280 -1.96 5.31 12.58
CA VAL A 280 -2.23 6.70 12.97
C VAL A 280 -3.18 7.31 11.95
N LEU A 281 -4.29 7.87 12.39
CA LEU A 281 -5.21 8.64 11.56
C LEU A 281 -5.03 10.12 11.85
N ALA A 282 -4.42 10.84 10.92
CA ALA A 282 -4.24 12.27 10.98
C ALA A 282 -5.41 12.99 10.28
N MET A 283 -5.74 14.20 10.75
CA MET A 283 -6.87 14.94 10.20
C MET A 283 -6.60 15.51 8.81
N TYR A 284 -5.36 15.91 8.54
CA TYR A 284 -5.00 16.51 7.25
C TYR A 284 -3.55 16.15 6.84
N HIS A 285 -3.28 16.43 5.58
CA HIS A 285 -2.07 16.02 4.87
C HIS A 285 -0.77 16.31 5.64
N ASP A 286 -0.47 17.57 5.92
CA ASP A 286 0.82 17.93 6.51
C ASP A 286 0.94 17.56 7.99
N GLN A 287 -0.18 17.44 8.71
CA GLN A 287 -0.19 16.96 10.10
C GLN A 287 0.39 15.54 10.21
N GLY A 288 0.02 14.67 9.25
CA GLY A 288 0.50 13.28 9.24
C GLY A 288 1.80 13.11 8.46
N LEU A 289 1.89 13.72 7.27
CA LEU A 289 2.96 13.39 6.33
C LEU A 289 4.26 14.18 6.56
N ALA A 290 4.22 15.38 7.12
CA ALA A 290 5.46 16.11 7.43
C ALA A 290 6.28 15.36 8.50
N PRO A 291 5.71 14.99 9.67
CA PRO A 291 6.45 14.20 10.65
C PRO A 291 6.80 12.79 10.13
N PHE A 292 5.90 12.14 9.36
CA PHE A 292 6.21 10.84 8.76
C PHE A 292 7.48 10.93 7.91
N LYS A 293 7.54 11.86 6.95
CA LYS A 293 8.69 12.02 6.04
C LYS A 293 9.97 12.42 6.75
N ALA A 294 9.86 13.23 7.80
CA ALA A 294 11.02 13.61 8.63
C ALA A 294 11.63 12.41 9.38
N LEU A 295 10.79 11.46 9.79
CA LEU A 295 11.21 10.26 10.53
C LEU A 295 11.52 9.05 9.64
N ALA A 296 10.88 8.95 8.48
CA ALA A 296 11.02 7.82 7.57
C ALA A 296 12.33 7.84 6.77
N GLY A 297 12.94 9.02 6.59
CA GLY A 297 14.10 9.15 5.73
C GLY A 297 13.79 8.74 4.29
N ASP A 298 14.50 7.72 3.79
CA ASP A 298 14.33 7.15 2.46
C ASP A 298 13.64 5.76 2.44
N GLU A 299 13.00 5.36 3.54
CA GLU A 299 12.31 4.07 3.67
C GLU A 299 10.78 4.15 3.51
N GLY A 300 10.23 5.32 3.23
CA GLY A 300 8.80 5.52 3.14
C GLY A 300 8.16 4.80 1.94
N VAL A 301 7.01 4.17 2.17
CA VAL A 301 6.18 3.50 1.15
C VAL A 301 4.80 4.12 1.13
N ASN A 302 4.28 4.39 -0.06
CA ASN A 302 2.90 4.77 -0.28
C ASN A 302 2.11 3.54 -0.76
N PHE A 303 1.13 3.13 0.03
CA PHE A 303 0.20 2.04 -0.27
C PHE A 303 -1.21 2.58 -0.47
N THR A 304 -1.89 2.08 -1.50
CA THR A 304 -3.30 2.38 -1.74
C THR A 304 -4.14 1.21 -1.23
N ALA A 305 -4.59 1.32 0.01
CA ALA A 305 -5.53 0.37 0.61
C ALA A 305 -6.93 0.51 0.01
N GLY A 306 -7.79 -0.49 0.20
CA GLY A 306 -9.18 -0.48 -0.26
C GLY A 306 -9.39 -0.86 -1.72
N LEU A 307 -8.34 -0.87 -2.55
CA LEU A 307 -8.43 -1.42 -3.90
C LEU A 307 -8.53 -2.95 -3.89
N PRO A 308 -9.22 -3.57 -4.88
CA PRO A 308 -9.27 -5.02 -5.01
C PRO A 308 -7.89 -5.63 -5.32
N VAL A 309 -6.97 -4.84 -5.83
CA VAL A 309 -5.59 -5.20 -6.17
C VAL A 309 -4.58 -4.60 -5.18
N VAL A 310 -3.35 -5.11 -5.21
CA VAL A 310 -2.26 -4.53 -4.41
C VAL A 310 -1.47 -3.56 -5.28
N ARG A 311 -1.43 -2.29 -4.84
CA ARG A 311 -0.59 -1.28 -5.48
C ARG A 311 0.22 -0.52 -4.43
N THR A 312 1.54 -0.49 -4.65
CA THR A 312 2.49 0.31 -3.85
C THR A 312 3.32 1.24 -4.72
N SER A 313 3.93 2.21 -4.10
CA SER A 313 4.90 3.11 -4.74
C SER A 313 5.88 3.67 -3.70
N PRO A 314 7.04 4.19 -4.12
CA PRO A 314 7.85 5.03 -3.24
C PRO A 314 7.08 6.28 -2.82
N ASP A 315 7.47 6.89 -1.71
CA ASP A 315 6.83 8.09 -1.14
C ASP A 315 7.39 9.42 -1.69
N HIS A 316 8.30 9.35 -2.67
CA HIS A 316 8.89 10.52 -3.34
C HIS A 316 8.33 10.71 -4.76
N GLY A 317 8.60 11.88 -5.35
CA GLY A 317 8.22 12.22 -6.72
C GLY A 317 9.27 11.84 -7.77
N THR A 318 9.16 12.42 -8.96
CA THR A 318 10.02 12.17 -10.14
C THR A 318 11.49 12.54 -9.93
N ALA A 319 11.81 13.36 -8.93
CA ALA A 319 13.16 13.78 -8.55
C ALA A 319 13.99 14.28 -9.74
N TYR A 320 13.41 15.22 -10.49
CA TYR A 320 14.01 15.78 -11.71
C TYR A 320 15.38 16.42 -11.49
N ASP A 321 15.62 16.97 -10.31
CA ASP A 321 16.88 17.59 -9.90
C ASP A 321 18.07 16.62 -9.89
N ILE A 322 17.83 15.32 -9.71
CA ILE A 322 18.85 14.28 -9.68
C ILE A 322 18.72 13.26 -10.82
N ALA A 323 17.70 13.38 -11.68
CA ALA A 323 17.48 12.48 -12.81
C ALA A 323 18.70 12.41 -13.74
N GLY A 324 19.09 11.21 -14.14
CA GLY A 324 20.25 10.96 -15.02
C GLY A 324 21.62 11.06 -14.34
N LYS A 325 21.69 11.39 -13.04
CA LYS A 325 22.96 11.51 -12.30
C LYS A 325 23.42 10.19 -11.66
N GLY A 326 22.59 9.16 -11.65
CA GLY A 326 22.92 7.87 -11.05
C GLY A 326 23.04 7.86 -9.52
N ILE A 327 22.48 8.88 -8.82
CA ILE A 327 22.60 9.06 -7.37
C ILE A 327 21.29 8.85 -6.59
N ALA A 328 20.19 8.52 -7.26
CA ALA A 328 18.91 8.27 -6.59
C ALA A 328 19.03 7.08 -5.64
N SER A 329 18.51 7.22 -4.41
CA SER A 329 18.41 6.11 -3.45
C SER A 329 17.33 5.11 -3.92
N PRO A 330 17.64 3.81 -4.04
CA PRO A 330 16.66 2.81 -4.41
C PRO A 330 15.81 2.33 -3.22
N THR A 331 16.07 2.79 -1.99
CA THR A 331 15.53 2.19 -0.75
C THR A 331 14.02 2.23 -0.71
N SER A 332 13.39 3.39 -0.87
CA SER A 332 11.93 3.55 -0.86
C SER A 332 11.26 2.68 -1.94
N PHE A 333 11.85 2.60 -3.15
CA PHE A 333 11.31 1.76 -4.22
C PHE A 333 11.46 0.25 -3.89
N ARG A 334 12.58 -0.15 -3.29
CA ARG A 334 12.79 -1.53 -2.83
C ARG A 334 11.81 -1.91 -1.73
N GLU A 335 11.61 -1.04 -0.75
CA GLU A 335 10.61 -1.24 0.30
C GLU A 335 9.19 -1.32 -0.28
N ALA A 336 8.88 -0.55 -1.33
CA ALA A 336 7.60 -0.66 -2.03
C ALA A 336 7.40 -2.02 -2.71
N VAL A 337 8.47 -2.62 -3.28
CA VAL A 337 8.41 -3.99 -3.84
C VAL A 337 8.19 -5.03 -2.74
N TYR A 338 8.93 -4.95 -1.63
CA TYR A 338 8.74 -5.85 -0.47
C TYR A 338 7.32 -5.75 0.07
N ALA A 339 6.84 -4.53 0.26
CA ALA A 339 5.50 -4.26 0.73
C ALA A 339 4.41 -4.85 -0.19
N ALA A 340 4.56 -4.72 -1.51
CA ALA A 340 3.62 -5.30 -2.46
C ALA A 340 3.52 -6.81 -2.31
N ILE A 341 4.66 -7.50 -2.20
CA ILE A 341 4.73 -8.95 -2.04
C ILE A 341 4.13 -9.38 -0.71
N ASP A 342 4.48 -8.71 0.39
CA ASP A 342 4.00 -9.05 1.72
C ASP A 342 2.49 -8.83 1.85
N ILE A 343 1.98 -7.69 1.36
CA ILE A 343 0.55 -7.38 1.37
C ILE A 343 -0.23 -8.39 0.54
N PHE A 344 0.27 -8.78 -0.64
CA PHE A 344 -0.36 -9.80 -1.46
C PHE A 344 -0.49 -11.14 -0.72
N ARG A 345 0.61 -11.62 -0.13
CA ARG A 345 0.62 -12.85 0.67
C ARG A 345 -0.24 -12.76 1.91
N ASN A 346 -0.27 -11.60 2.56
CA ASN A 346 -1.10 -11.34 3.73
C ASN A 346 -2.59 -11.41 3.37
N ARG A 347 -2.98 -10.80 2.24
CA ARG A 347 -4.36 -10.90 1.72
C ARG A 347 -4.76 -12.35 1.47
N GLN A 348 -3.93 -13.11 0.78
CA GLN A 348 -4.20 -14.54 0.53
C GLN A 348 -4.43 -15.30 1.84
N ARG A 349 -3.53 -15.17 2.81
CA ARG A 349 -3.66 -15.83 4.13
C ARG A 349 -4.90 -15.38 4.89
N PHE A 350 -5.20 -14.07 4.87
CA PHE A 350 -6.37 -13.54 5.55
C PHE A 350 -7.66 -14.03 4.90
N ASP A 351 -7.75 -13.97 3.58
CA ASP A 351 -8.95 -14.38 2.84
C ASP A 351 -9.17 -15.91 2.96
N GLU A 352 -8.10 -16.71 2.90
CA GLU A 352 -8.17 -18.16 3.13
C GLU A 352 -8.66 -18.51 4.56
N ALA A 353 -8.07 -17.85 5.57
CA ALA A 353 -8.46 -18.07 6.96
C ALA A 353 -9.91 -17.63 7.26
N ASN A 354 -10.46 -16.69 6.51
CA ASN A 354 -11.82 -16.16 6.68
C ASN A 354 -12.82 -16.72 5.66
N ALA A 355 -12.41 -17.61 4.74
CA ALA A 355 -13.30 -18.21 3.75
C ALA A 355 -14.41 -19.09 4.38
N ASN A 356 -14.12 -19.70 5.53
CA ASN A 356 -15.08 -20.52 6.25
C ASN A 356 -14.96 -20.28 7.77
N PRO A 357 -15.42 -19.13 8.28
CA PRO A 357 -15.28 -18.78 9.68
C PRO A 357 -16.13 -19.70 10.56
N LEU A 358 -15.57 -20.13 11.69
CA LEU A 358 -16.34 -20.86 12.69
C LEU A 358 -17.49 -19.98 13.20
N PRO A 359 -18.69 -20.55 13.41
CA PRO A 359 -19.81 -19.82 13.97
C PRO A 359 -19.45 -19.26 15.35
N LYS A 360 -19.78 -17.99 15.58
CA LYS A 360 -19.56 -17.36 16.89
C LYS A 360 -20.48 -18.02 17.91
N LEU A 361 -19.90 -18.69 18.90
CA LEU A 361 -20.63 -19.18 20.08
C LEU A 361 -20.83 -17.97 20.99
N TYR A 362 -22.05 -17.46 21.03
CA TYR A 362 -22.45 -16.47 22.04
C TYR A 362 -22.70 -17.19 23.36
N HIS A 363 -21.87 -16.89 24.35
CA HIS A 363 -22.18 -17.26 25.72
C HIS A 363 -23.06 -16.15 26.31
N ASP A 364 -24.36 -16.37 26.40
CA ASP A 364 -25.24 -15.55 27.22
C ASP A 364 -24.83 -15.76 28.69
N ARG A 365 -24.07 -14.84 29.26
CA ARG A 365 -23.92 -14.73 30.70
C ARG A 365 -25.25 -14.19 31.26
N ARG A 366 -26.20 -15.03 31.53
CA ARG A 366 -27.23 -14.70 32.50
C ARG A 366 -26.53 -14.69 33.86
N GLU A 367 -26.50 -13.57 34.52
CA GLU A 367 -26.24 -13.46 35.95
C GLU A 367 -27.38 -14.19 36.67
N ASP A 368 -27.21 -15.46 36.86
CA ASP A 368 -28.02 -16.20 37.82
C ASP A 368 -27.40 -15.93 39.20
N GLU A 369 -28.12 -15.20 40.04
CA GLU A 369 -27.78 -14.97 41.45
C GLU A 369 -27.75 -16.27 42.29
N ARG A 370 -27.86 -17.44 41.66
CA ARG A 370 -27.78 -18.78 42.29
C ARG A 370 -26.91 -19.73 41.43
N GLY A 371 -25.60 -19.75 41.71
CA GLY A 371 -24.71 -20.90 41.47
C GLY A 371 -24.69 -21.49 40.08
N GLY A 372 -23.78 -21.06 39.29
CA GLY A 372 -22.96 -21.76 38.31
C GLY A 372 -23.52 -22.94 37.53
N HIS A 373 -24.27 -22.71 36.46
CA HIS A 373 -24.34 -23.69 35.36
C HIS A 373 -24.21 -22.96 34.02
N VAL A 374 -23.13 -23.24 33.29
CA VAL A 374 -22.95 -22.83 31.92
C VAL A 374 -23.85 -23.67 31.03
N ARG A 375 -24.89 -23.07 30.43
CA ARG A 375 -25.68 -23.71 29.37
C ARG A 375 -25.13 -23.31 28.02
N THR A 376 -24.66 -24.27 27.24
CA THR A 376 -24.33 -24.11 25.83
C THR A 376 -25.62 -24.13 25.02
N PHE A 377 -25.86 -23.07 24.24
CA PHE A 377 -26.94 -23.00 23.27
C PHE A 377 -26.43 -23.36 21.88
N THR A 378 -27.05 -24.32 21.23
CA THR A 378 -26.93 -24.57 19.80
C THR A 378 -27.81 -23.56 19.03
N PRO A 379 -27.34 -22.94 17.94
CA PRO A 379 -28.17 -22.06 17.13
C PRO A 379 -29.32 -22.84 16.51
N ARG A 380 -30.54 -22.27 16.51
CA ARG A 380 -31.64 -22.78 15.69
C ARG A 380 -31.31 -22.53 14.22
N GLU A 381 -31.42 -23.58 13.40
CA GLU A 381 -31.45 -23.45 11.94
C GLU A 381 -32.62 -22.54 11.56
N GLU A 382 -32.35 -21.38 10.97
CA GLU A 382 -33.38 -20.58 10.29
C GLU A 382 -33.75 -21.31 9.00
N ASN A 383 -34.93 -21.88 8.96
CA ASN A 383 -35.56 -22.36 7.74
C ASN A 383 -35.83 -21.12 6.86
N VAL A 384 -35.13 -21.05 5.76
CA VAL A 384 -35.45 -20.13 4.64
C VAL A 384 -36.55 -20.81 3.83
N GLU A 385 -37.75 -20.24 3.88
CA GLU A 385 -38.79 -20.45 2.87
C GLU A 385 -38.61 -19.44 1.72
#